data_5c0d0a7ffc2a7ee1a0d16069fc1076fd
#
_entry.id   5c0d0a7ffc2a7ee1a0d16069fc1076fd
#
_cell.length_a   1.000
_cell.length_b   1.000
_cell.length_c   1.000
_cell.angle_alpha   90.00
_cell.angle_beta   90.00
_cell.angle_gamma   90.00
#
_symmetry.space_group_name_H-M   'P 1'
#
loop_
_entity.id
_entity.type
_entity.pdbx_description
1 polymer ?
#
loop_
_entity_poly.entity_id
_entity_poly.type
_entity_poly.pdbx_seq_one_letter_code
_entity_poly.pdbx_strand_id
1 'polypeptide(L)'
;LHARLSMRVIRTVASTDVLHRLAAEATSPVSVVLEGLTSMRRFGLAEADLDALMADTTIRHALRDGRIDIRGAALHLPMTQPSSPSLATLGDGSNRTPESASNRVREAWGWAAIWIRALAAMDSSGVPLQETAATIWVSHLDDSEIADLRTALPTVPIRLRIGTRLWLGEPTSLQAYGTVLAVNPVERGRELGYRQRRAPKDGYIVVIGGGTAHGVGMAAPAAATSIRQRAISAATGALEAVGRARSPFTWAGKHRWFAEPPHMQVSLIWLSEDDVREALAAGHRTPITGDQWACRVRHTTASFDWILGLD
;
A
#
# COMPACT_ATOMS: atom_id res chain seq x y z
N LEU A 1 -15.59 -23.84 8.22
CA LEU A 1 -14.43 -23.05 7.74
C LEU A 1 -14.16 -21.85 8.65
N HIS A 2 -15.19 -21.08 9.06
CA HIS A 2 -15.06 -19.86 9.88
C HIS A 2 -14.42 -20.09 11.25
N ALA A 3 -14.82 -21.14 11.98
CA ALA A 3 -14.31 -21.40 13.33
C ALA A 3 -12.81 -21.82 13.34
N ARG A 4 -12.35 -22.56 12.33
CA ARG A 4 -10.93 -22.92 12.20
C ARG A 4 -10.04 -21.78 11.75
N LEU A 5 -10.58 -20.80 11.03
CA LEU A 5 -9.85 -19.59 10.61
C LEU A 5 -9.75 -18.59 11.76
N SER A 6 -10.78 -18.44 12.60
CA SER A 6 -10.77 -17.48 13.72
C SER A 6 -9.63 -17.72 14.71
N MET A 7 -9.23 -18.98 14.95
CA MET A 7 -8.10 -19.34 15.82
C MET A 7 -6.71 -19.00 15.23
N ARG A 8 -6.63 -18.67 13.93
CA ARG A 8 -5.37 -18.28 13.26
C ARG A 8 -5.26 -16.79 12.99
N VAL A 9 -6.31 -16.03 13.28
CA VAL A 9 -6.35 -14.59 13.04
C VAL A 9 -5.82 -13.85 14.26
N ILE A 10 -4.79 -13.05 14.06
CA ILE A 10 -4.32 -12.08 15.04
C ILE A 10 -4.91 -10.73 14.66
N ARG A 11 -5.70 -10.14 15.55
CA ARG A 11 -6.35 -8.84 15.30
C ARG A 11 -5.44 -7.69 15.71
N THR A 12 -5.30 -6.69 14.87
CA THR A 12 -4.63 -5.43 15.25
C THR A 12 -5.63 -4.55 15.98
N VAL A 13 -5.30 -4.14 17.18
CA VAL A 13 -6.12 -3.27 18.04
C VAL A 13 -5.39 -1.95 18.22
N ALA A 14 -6.03 -0.86 17.81
CA ALA A 14 -5.47 0.49 17.81
C ALA A 14 -6.27 1.49 18.66
N SER A 15 -7.20 0.99 19.49
CA SER A 15 -8.09 1.81 20.31
C SER A 15 -8.40 1.07 21.61
N THR A 16 -8.47 1.81 22.72
CA THR A 16 -8.85 1.32 24.04
C THR A 16 -10.25 0.72 24.03
N ASP A 17 -11.21 1.40 23.40
CA ASP A 17 -12.62 0.96 23.32
C ASP A 17 -12.77 -0.39 22.60
N VAL A 18 -11.98 -0.61 21.54
CA VAL A 18 -11.99 -1.88 20.82
C VAL A 18 -11.48 -3.01 21.72
N LEU A 19 -10.43 -2.78 22.50
CA LEU A 19 -9.90 -3.80 23.41
C LEU A 19 -10.90 -4.11 24.54
N HIS A 20 -11.54 -3.10 25.13
CA HIS A 20 -12.57 -3.27 26.13
C HIS A 20 -13.76 -4.08 25.61
N ARG A 21 -14.25 -3.76 24.39
CA ARG A 21 -15.32 -4.55 23.78
C ARG A 21 -14.92 -6.00 23.56
N LEU A 22 -13.72 -6.24 23.04
CA LEU A 22 -13.21 -7.61 22.87
C LEU A 22 -13.12 -8.34 24.22
N ALA A 23 -12.65 -7.67 25.26
CA ALA A 23 -12.55 -8.23 26.60
C ALA A 23 -13.92 -8.57 27.21
N ALA A 24 -14.96 -7.78 26.89
CA ALA A 24 -16.32 -8.00 27.38
C ALA A 24 -17.09 -9.06 26.56
N GLU A 25 -16.94 -9.05 25.23
CA GLU A 25 -17.79 -9.79 24.29
C GLU A 25 -17.17 -11.12 23.83
N ALA A 26 -15.87 -11.34 24.04
CA ALA A 26 -15.21 -12.54 23.55
C ALA A 26 -15.73 -13.79 24.25
N THR A 27 -16.35 -14.67 23.49
CA THR A 27 -16.84 -16.01 23.90
C THR A 27 -15.81 -17.11 23.66
N SER A 28 -14.73 -16.80 22.96
CA SER A 28 -13.59 -17.69 22.68
C SER A 28 -12.30 -16.86 22.67
N PRO A 29 -11.13 -17.48 22.87
CA PRO A 29 -9.85 -16.77 22.88
C PRO A 29 -9.63 -15.93 21.61
N VAL A 30 -9.29 -14.65 21.77
CA VAL A 30 -8.99 -13.71 20.71
C VAL A 30 -7.53 -13.30 20.80
N SER A 31 -6.73 -13.66 19.79
CA SER A 31 -5.35 -13.19 19.69
C SER A 31 -5.30 -11.77 19.15
N VAL A 32 -4.55 -10.89 19.81
CA VAL A 32 -4.42 -9.49 19.44
C VAL A 32 -2.95 -9.04 19.40
N VAL A 33 -2.65 -8.05 18.56
CA VAL A 33 -1.47 -7.19 18.66
C VAL A 33 -1.96 -5.77 18.94
N LEU A 34 -1.30 -5.06 19.86
CA LEU A 34 -1.65 -3.68 20.18
C LEU A 34 -0.82 -2.74 19.29
N GLU A 35 -1.47 -1.87 18.53
CA GLU A 35 -0.78 -0.95 17.62
C GLU A 35 -0.39 0.32 18.37
N GLY A 36 0.91 0.65 18.36
CA GLY A 36 1.43 1.90 18.89
C GLY A 36 1.23 3.07 17.92
N LEU A 37 0.91 4.26 18.45
CA LEU A 37 0.73 5.48 17.67
C LEU A 37 2.09 6.03 17.22
N THR A 38 2.49 5.66 16.02
CA THR A 38 3.76 6.09 15.41
C THR A 38 3.68 7.52 14.85
N SER A 39 4.82 8.03 14.38
CA SER A 39 4.92 9.33 13.67
C SER A 39 3.99 9.44 12.47
N MET A 40 3.51 8.31 11.94
CA MET A 40 2.50 8.28 10.88
C MET A 40 1.15 8.86 11.31
N ARG A 41 0.84 8.87 12.61
CA ARG A 41 -0.37 9.47 13.20
C ARG A 41 -1.69 9.00 12.59
N ARG A 42 -1.74 7.73 12.12
CA ARG A 42 -2.95 7.18 11.49
C ARG A 42 -3.84 6.43 12.46
N PHE A 43 -3.28 5.44 13.13
CA PHE A 43 -3.93 4.60 14.14
C PHE A 43 -2.90 4.24 15.20
N GLY A 44 -3.37 3.87 16.38
CA GLY A 44 -2.52 3.35 17.46
C GLY A 44 -2.84 3.98 18.79
N LEU A 45 -2.40 3.31 19.84
CA LEU A 45 -2.46 3.73 21.24
C LEU A 45 -1.28 4.66 21.51
N ALA A 46 -1.52 5.78 22.16
CA ALA A 46 -0.44 6.57 22.74
C ALA A 46 0.18 5.82 23.94
N GLU A 47 1.38 6.21 24.37
CA GLU A 47 2.05 5.60 25.51
C GLU A 47 1.18 5.63 26.77
N ALA A 48 0.57 6.78 27.07
CA ALA A 48 -0.33 6.93 28.22
C ALA A 48 -1.56 6.02 28.15
N ASP A 49 -2.13 5.82 26.93
CA ASP A 49 -3.26 4.92 26.74
C ASP A 49 -2.85 3.45 26.96
N LEU A 50 -1.64 3.08 26.54
CA LEU A 50 -1.09 1.76 26.77
C LEU A 50 -0.87 1.49 28.26
N ASP A 51 -0.28 2.44 29.00
CA ASP A 51 -0.08 2.34 30.43
C ASP A 51 -1.42 2.21 31.19
N ALA A 52 -2.44 3.00 30.78
CA ALA A 52 -3.78 2.91 31.34
C ALA A 52 -4.43 1.54 31.08
N LEU A 53 -4.33 1.02 29.85
CA LEU A 53 -4.84 -0.31 29.51
C LEU A 53 -4.16 -1.42 30.30
N MET A 54 -2.85 -1.34 30.48
CA MET A 54 -2.09 -2.34 31.26
C MET A 54 -2.46 -2.32 32.74
N ALA A 55 -2.94 -1.18 33.26
CA ALA A 55 -3.45 -1.04 34.64
C ALA A 55 -4.93 -1.46 34.78
N ASP A 56 -5.68 -1.56 33.67
CA ASP A 56 -7.13 -1.81 33.68
C ASP A 56 -7.48 -3.20 34.17
N THR A 57 -8.37 -3.29 35.16
CA THR A 57 -8.76 -4.55 35.79
C THR A 57 -9.55 -5.47 34.89
N THR A 58 -10.38 -4.91 33.99
CA THR A 58 -11.19 -5.67 33.02
C THR A 58 -10.30 -6.37 32.00
N ILE A 59 -9.30 -5.65 31.50
CA ILE A 59 -8.31 -6.21 30.58
C ILE A 59 -7.48 -7.29 31.26
N ARG A 60 -7.00 -7.02 32.46
CA ARG A 60 -6.24 -8.00 33.25
C ARG A 60 -7.03 -9.28 33.54
N HIS A 61 -8.32 -9.18 33.86
CA HIS A 61 -9.19 -10.34 34.02
C HIS A 61 -9.34 -11.10 32.68
N ALA A 62 -9.60 -10.40 31.59
CA ALA A 62 -9.73 -11.05 30.28
C ALA A 62 -8.46 -11.79 29.83
N LEU A 63 -7.28 -11.29 30.22
CA LEU A 63 -6.00 -11.95 29.97
C LEU A 63 -5.83 -13.20 30.88
N ARG A 64 -6.14 -13.10 32.18
CA ARG A 64 -6.09 -14.23 33.10
C ARG A 64 -7.05 -15.36 32.71
N ASP A 65 -8.23 -15.00 32.22
CA ASP A 65 -9.26 -15.94 31.79
C ASP A 65 -8.95 -16.52 30.39
N GLY A 66 -7.89 -16.05 29.72
CA GLY A 66 -7.53 -16.48 28.37
C GLY A 66 -8.48 -16.00 27.27
N ARG A 67 -9.40 -15.04 27.57
CA ARG A 67 -10.30 -14.46 26.56
C ARG A 67 -9.57 -13.54 25.60
N ILE A 68 -8.53 -12.87 26.06
CA ILE A 68 -7.60 -12.09 25.25
C ILE A 68 -6.22 -12.72 25.35
N ASP A 69 -5.55 -12.84 24.21
CA ASP A 69 -4.19 -13.34 24.10
C ASP A 69 -3.35 -12.31 23.34
N ILE A 70 -2.45 -11.63 24.05
CA ILE A 70 -1.59 -10.59 23.48
C ILE A 70 -0.40 -11.27 22.77
N ARG A 71 -0.24 -10.97 21.47
CA ARG A 71 0.79 -11.51 20.60
C ARG A 71 1.87 -10.48 20.24
N GLY A 72 1.94 -9.37 20.95
CA GLY A 72 2.95 -8.35 20.78
C GLY A 72 2.41 -6.95 20.52
N ALA A 73 3.33 -6.02 20.26
CA ALA A 73 3.03 -4.69 19.80
C ALA A 73 3.23 -4.58 18.27
N ALA A 74 2.37 -3.82 17.61
CA ALA A 74 2.44 -3.57 16.17
C ALA A 74 2.80 -2.11 15.89
N LEU A 75 3.69 -1.89 14.93
CA LEU A 75 4.15 -0.56 14.54
C LEU A 75 3.96 -0.36 13.03
N HIS A 76 3.14 0.61 12.68
CA HIS A 76 2.95 1.02 11.30
C HIS A 76 3.78 2.27 11.03
N LEU A 77 5.01 2.07 10.57
CA LEU A 77 5.98 3.15 10.36
C LEU A 77 5.72 3.88 9.03
N PRO A 78 6.13 5.14 8.91
CA PRO A 78 6.02 5.89 7.65
C PRO A 78 6.92 5.30 6.55
N MET A 79 6.53 5.47 5.29
CA MET A 79 7.33 5.02 4.14
C MET A 79 8.57 5.90 3.91
N THR A 80 8.49 7.17 4.30
CA THR A 80 9.60 8.14 4.23
C THR A 80 10.15 8.38 5.63
N GLN A 81 11.44 8.74 5.73
CA GLN A 81 12.05 9.07 7.01
C GLN A 81 11.35 10.28 7.63
N PRO A 82 10.90 10.23 8.88
CA PRO A 82 10.42 11.40 9.60
C PRO A 82 11.58 12.37 9.85
N SER A 83 11.28 13.66 9.90
CA SER A 83 12.30 14.72 10.13
C SER A 83 12.95 14.62 11.51
N SER A 84 12.22 14.07 12.48
CA SER A 84 12.68 13.78 13.83
C SER A 84 11.97 12.53 14.36
N PRO A 85 12.56 11.78 15.30
CA PRO A 85 11.87 10.66 15.94
C PRO A 85 10.67 11.19 16.73
N SER A 86 9.55 10.50 16.64
CA SER A 86 8.27 10.91 17.25
C SER A 86 8.26 10.76 18.78
N LEU A 87 9.15 9.96 19.31
CA LEU A 87 9.34 9.74 20.74
C LEU A 87 10.58 10.53 21.18
N ALA A 88 10.42 11.35 22.19
CA ALA A 88 11.56 11.90 22.91
C ALA A 88 12.42 10.70 23.34
N THR A 89 13.72 10.80 23.09
CA THR A 89 14.69 9.81 23.56
C THR A 89 14.39 9.51 25.01
N LEU A 90 13.87 8.31 25.27
CA LEU A 90 13.78 7.82 26.63
C LEU A 90 15.22 7.66 27.10
N GLY A 91 15.69 8.68 27.81
CA GLY A 91 16.99 8.73 28.41
C GLY A 91 17.06 7.79 29.60
N ASP A 92 17.23 6.53 29.30
CA ASP A 92 17.84 5.60 30.20
C ASP A 92 19.18 5.20 29.58
N GLY A 93 20.23 5.60 30.21
CA GLY A 93 21.61 5.56 29.72
C GLY A 93 22.23 4.19 29.53
N SER A 94 21.47 3.12 29.34
CA SER A 94 21.96 1.75 29.33
C SER A 94 21.85 1.01 27.98
N ASN A 95 21.08 1.50 27.00
CA ASN A 95 20.96 0.86 25.71
C ASN A 95 21.08 1.87 24.55
N ARG A 96 22.25 1.92 23.93
CA ARG A 96 22.57 2.84 22.83
C ARG A 96 21.83 2.41 21.57
N THR A 97 20.84 3.18 21.16
CA THR A 97 20.47 3.21 19.75
C THR A 97 21.73 3.53 18.94
N PRO A 98 22.04 2.81 17.87
CA PRO A 98 23.16 3.18 17.00
C PRO A 98 22.99 4.64 16.57
N GLU A 99 24.00 5.50 16.79
CA GLU A 99 23.96 6.90 16.38
C GLU A 99 23.69 7.08 14.89
N SER A 100 24.02 6.08 14.09
CA SER A 100 23.78 5.99 12.64
C SER A 100 22.39 5.48 12.26
N ALA A 101 21.57 5.01 13.22
CA ALA A 101 20.27 4.43 12.91
C ALA A 101 19.28 5.47 12.34
N SER A 102 18.47 5.05 11.39
CA SER A 102 17.41 5.87 10.82
C SER A 102 16.37 6.28 11.87
N ASN A 103 15.66 7.38 11.64
CA ASN A 103 14.60 7.82 12.55
C ASN A 103 13.46 6.78 12.68
N ARG A 104 13.21 5.97 11.65
CA ARG A 104 12.25 4.85 11.71
C ARG A 104 12.74 3.75 12.66
N VAL A 105 14.02 3.40 12.62
CA VAL A 105 14.61 2.42 13.53
C VAL A 105 14.58 2.93 14.96
N ARG A 106 14.93 4.20 15.19
CA ARG A 106 14.86 4.83 16.52
C ARG A 106 13.45 4.84 17.08
N GLU A 107 12.46 5.13 16.24
CA GLU A 107 11.05 5.10 16.63
C GLU A 107 10.60 3.68 17.00
N ALA A 108 10.95 2.68 16.18
CA ALA A 108 10.64 1.28 16.47
C ALA A 108 11.32 0.79 17.76
N TRP A 109 12.56 1.17 17.98
CA TRP A 109 13.28 0.88 19.21
C TRP A 109 12.64 1.51 20.45
N GLY A 110 12.27 2.80 20.35
CA GLY A 110 11.58 3.50 21.44
C GLY A 110 10.25 2.84 21.81
N TRP A 111 9.45 2.47 20.83
CA TRP A 111 8.21 1.72 21.05
C TRP A 111 8.46 0.33 21.65
N ALA A 112 9.53 -0.37 21.25
CA ALA A 112 9.89 -1.64 21.85
C ALA A 112 10.24 -1.48 23.32
N ALA A 113 10.96 -0.43 23.71
CA ALA A 113 11.27 -0.14 25.10
C ALA A 113 10.00 0.15 25.93
N ILE A 114 9.07 0.96 25.41
CA ILE A 114 7.77 1.22 26.01
C ILE A 114 7.00 -0.10 26.21
N TRP A 115 6.97 -0.92 25.17
CA TRP A 115 6.25 -2.20 25.20
C TRP A 115 6.80 -3.16 26.23
N ILE A 116 8.12 -3.37 26.26
CA ILE A 116 8.76 -4.26 27.23
C ILE A 116 8.53 -3.79 28.67
N ARG A 117 8.58 -2.47 28.91
CA ARG A 117 8.25 -1.91 30.24
C ARG A 117 6.78 -2.20 30.62
N ALA A 118 5.85 -2.03 29.69
CA ALA A 118 4.43 -2.33 29.91
C ALA A 118 4.20 -3.82 30.25
N LEU A 119 4.87 -4.73 29.53
CA LEU A 119 4.81 -6.16 29.81
C LEU A 119 5.38 -6.51 31.19
N ALA A 120 6.50 -5.91 31.61
CA ALA A 120 7.10 -6.12 32.91
C ALA A 120 6.15 -5.66 34.05
N ALA A 121 5.43 -4.55 33.86
CA ALA A 121 4.42 -4.07 34.77
C ALA A 121 3.22 -5.04 34.91
N MET A 122 2.84 -5.72 33.83
CA MET A 122 1.79 -6.74 33.82
C MET A 122 2.25 -8.02 34.54
N ASP A 123 3.44 -8.50 34.20
CA ASP A 123 4.04 -9.70 34.81
C ASP A 123 4.16 -9.53 36.32
N SER A 124 4.67 -8.39 36.80
CA SER A 124 4.78 -8.06 38.22
C SER A 124 3.42 -8.03 38.95
N SER A 125 2.32 -7.84 38.21
CA SER A 125 0.95 -7.89 38.74
C SER A 125 0.30 -9.29 38.64
N GLY A 126 1.06 -10.31 38.27
CA GLY A 126 0.61 -11.71 38.20
C GLY A 126 -0.36 -12.01 37.08
N VAL A 127 -0.26 -11.27 35.95
CA VAL A 127 -1.00 -11.57 34.71
C VAL A 127 -0.16 -12.52 33.88
N PRO A 128 -0.64 -13.74 33.56
CA PRO A 128 0.13 -14.66 32.73
C PRO A 128 0.20 -14.14 31.29
N LEU A 129 1.41 -13.90 30.78
CA LEU A 129 1.66 -13.51 29.42
C LEU A 129 2.39 -14.63 28.70
N GLN A 130 2.01 -14.84 27.43
CA GLN A 130 2.75 -15.74 26.56
C GLN A 130 4.12 -15.12 26.21
N GLU A 131 5.13 -15.94 26.01
CA GLU A 131 6.46 -15.48 25.55
C GLU A 131 6.35 -14.64 24.25
N THR A 132 5.40 -15.01 23.39
CA THR A 132 5.10 -14.27 22.14
C THR A 132 4.60 -12.85 22.36
N ALA A 133 4.16 -12.47 23.56
CA ALA A 133 3.74 -11.10 23.88
C ALA A 133 4.87 -10.08 23.73
N ALA A 134 6.13 -10.49 23.88
CA ALA A 134 7.29 -9.62 23.68
C ALA A 134 7.57 -9.28 22.19
N THR A 135 6.87 -9.90 21.25
CA THR A 135 7.11 -9.71 19.81
C THR A 135 6.77 -8.29 19.35
N ILE A 136 7.68 -7.68 18.59
CA ILE A 136 7.45 -6.41 17.91
C ILE A 136 7.17 -6.67 16.42
N TRP A 137 5.99 -6.24 15.96
CA TRP A 137 5.54 -6.37 14.57
C TRP A 137 5.75 -5.05 13.84
N VAL A 138 6.65 -5.02 12.85
CA VAL A 138 7.03 -3.77 12.15
C VAL A 138 6.66 -3.81 10.68
N SER A 139 6.36 -2.64 10.11
CA SER A 139 6.16 -2.46 8.68
C SER A 139 7.06 -1.35 8.13
N HIS A 140 7.30 -1.36 6.81
CA HIS A 140 7.97 -0.30 6.04
C HIS A 140 9.47 -0.07 6.36
N LEU A 141 10.11 -0.96 7.10
CA LEU A 141 11.56 -0.97 7.21
C LEU A 141 12.18 -1.66 5.99
N ASP A 142 13.32 -1.18 5.53
CA ASP A 142 14.14 -1.86 4.55
C ASP A 142 15.06 -2.89 5.21
N ASP A 143 15.81 -3.64 4.39
CA ASP A 143 16.59 -4.77 4.88
C ASP A 143 17.73 -4.32 5.81
N SER A 144 18.33 -3.15 5.56
CA SER A 144 19.37 -2.58 6.44
C SER A 144 18.78 -2.12 7.77
N GLU A 145 17.65 -1.45 7.75
CA GLU A 145 16.92 -1.02 8.94
C GLU A 145 16.44 -2.19 9.81
N ILE A 146 16.05 -3.29 9.16
CA ILE A 146 15.69 -4.53 9.88
C ILE A 146 16.92 -5.13 10.56
N ALA A 147 18.09 -5.12 9.90
CA ALA A 147 19.33 -5.59 10.51
C ALA A 147 19.76 -4.72 11.69
N ASP A 148 19.66 -3.38 11.55
CA ASP A 148 19.94 -2.43 12.62
C ASP A 148 19.02 -2.64 13.82
N LEU A 149 17.71 -2.79 13.56
CA LEU A 149 16.73 -3.02 14.63
C LEU A 149 16.97 -4.35 15.37
N ARG A 150 17.31 -5.42 14.64
CA ARG A 150 17.67 -6.71 15.26
C ARG A 150 18.94 -6.63 16.11
N THR A 151 19.91 -5.85 15.65
CA THR A 151 21.15 -5.61 16.41
C THR A 151 20.86 -4.82 17.68
N ALA A 152 19.98 -3.84 17.62
CA ALA A 152 19.59 -3.02 18.77
C ALA A 152 18.69 -3.77 19.77
N LEU A 153 17.97 -4.80 19.30
CA LEU A 153 17.01 -5.59 20.11
C LEU A 153 17.28 -7.10 19.99
N PRO A 154 18.45 -7.59 20.46
CA PRO A 154 18.89 -8.96 20.21
C PRO A 154 18.00 -10.03 20.88
N THR A 155 17.30 -9.69 21.95
CA THR A 155 16.45 -10.61 22.71
C THR A 155 14.96 -10.45 22.40
N VAL A 156 14.57 -9.44 21.61
CA VAL A 156 13.17 -9.16 21.29
C VAL A 156 12.81 -9.78 19.95
N PRO A 157 11.81 -10.67 19.89
CA PRO A 157 11.36 -11.23 18.62
C PRO A 157 10.79 -10.14 17.70
N ILE A 158 11.31 -10.04 16.46
CA ILE A 158 10.84 -9.08 15.46
C ILE A 158 10.14 -9.84 14.35
N ARG A 159 8.91 -9.46 14.04
CA ARG A 159 8.13 -9.95 12.91
C ARG A 159 7.81 -8.83 11.94
N LEU A 160 7.91 -9.14 10.64
CA LEU A 160 7.65 -8.19 9.58
C LEU A 160 6.18 -8.26 9.17
N ARG A 161 5.54 -7.10 9.06
CA ARG A 161 4.21 -6.93 8.47
C ARG A 161 4.38 -6.53 7.01
N ILE A 162 4.48 -7.52 6.13
CA ILE A 162 4.70 -7.31 4.70
C ILE A 162 3.32 -7.27 4.03
N GLY A 163 3.03 -6.16 3.35
CA GLY A 163 1.81 -5.99 2.56
C GLY A 163 2.10 -6.11 1.06
N THR A 164 1.99 -4.99 0.35
CA THR A 164 2.14 -4.90 -1.11
C THR A 164 3.42 -5.56 -1.64
N ARG A 165 4.51 -5.47 -0.90
CA ARG A 165 5.80 -6.05 -1.30
C ARG A 165 5.76 -7.59 -1.41
N LEU A 166 4.87 -8.26 -0.68
CA LEU A 166 4.69 -9.71 -0.79
C LEU A 166 4.10 -10.12 -2.15
N TRP A 167 3.20 -9.30 -2.68
CA TRP A 167 2.45 -9.58 -3.91
C TRP A 167 3.06 -8.92 -5.15
N LEU A 168 3.72 -7.78 -4.97
CA LEU A 168 4.24 -6.92 -6.04
C LEU A 168 5.75 -6.71 -5.90
N GLY A 169 6.47 -7.58 -5.19
CA GLY A 169 7.92 -7.49 -5.00
C GLY A 169 8.70 -7.73 -6.29
N GLU A 170 8.18 -8.59 -7.15
CA GLU A 170 8.72 -8.84 -8.49
C GLU A 170 7.83 -8.12 -9.53
N PRO A 171 8.33 -7.05 -10.19
CA PRO A 171 7.53 -6.25 -11.11
C PRO A 171 6.99 -7.01 -12.34
N THR A 172 7.62 -8.13 -12.69
CA THR A 172 7.25 -8.95 -13.86
C THR A 172 6.24 -10.05 -13.53
N SER A 173 5.97 -10.30 -12.24
CA SER A 173 5.07 -11.36 -11.79
C SER A 173 3.61 -11.11 -12.14
N LEU A 174 3.21 -9.84 -12.26
CA LEU A 174 1.86 -9.42 -12.61
C LEU A 174 1.89 -8.47 -13.81
N GLN A 175 1.20 -8.83 -14.87
CA GLN A 175 1.05 -8.02 -16.06
C GLN A 175 -0.42 -7.78 -16.35
N ALA A 176 -0.79 -6.54 -16.66
CA ALA A 176 -2.15 -6.17 -17.02
C ALA A 176 -2.22 -5.87 -18.52
N TYR A 177 -3.33 -6.26 -19.13
CA TYR A 177 -3.61 -6.02 -20.52
C TYR A 177 -5.02 -5.49 -20.71
N GLY A 178 -5.21 -4.67 -21.76
CA GLY A 178 -6.53 -4.33 -22.26
C GLY A 178 -6.74 -4.93 -23.65
N THR A 179 -7.92 -5.50 -23.87
CA THR A 179 -8.29 -6.07 -25.15
C THR A 179 -8.76 -4.96 -26.09
N VAL A 180 -8.25 -4.93 -27.32
CA VAL A 180 -8.77 -4.07 -28.39
C VAL A 180 -10.15 -4.54 -28.80
N LEU A 181 -11.15 -3.71 -28.63
CA LEU A 181 -12.56 -4.00 -28.94
C LEU A 181 -12.97 -3.53 -30.32
N ALA A 182 -12.38 -2.42 -30.79
CA ALA A 182 -12.61 -1.88 -32.13
C ALA A 182 -11.45 -1.00 -32.58
N VAL A 183 -11.25 -0.90 -33.89
CA VAL A 183 -10.30 0.01 -34.52
C VAL A 183 -11.05 0.78 -35.64
N ASN A 184 -11.23 2.09 -35.46
CA ASN A 184 -12.01 2.93 -36.32
C ASN A 184 -11.10 3.96 -37.02
N PRO A 185 -11.02 3.99 -38.35
CA PRO A 185 -10.30 5.02 -39.08
C PRO A 185 -11.01 6.37 -38.86
N VAL A 186 -10.23 7.43 -38.73
CA VAL A 186 -10.73 8.80 -38.57
C VAL A 186 -9.90 9.76 -39.38
N GLU A 187 -10.58 10.53 -40.23
CA GLU A 187 -9.97 11.59 -41.06
C GLU A 187 -9.72 12.85 -40.22
N ARG A 188 -8.73 13.62 -40.60
CA ARG A 188 -8.43 14.92 -40.00
C ARG A 188 -9.66 15.82 -39.98
N GLY A 189 -9.88 16.47 -38.82
CA GLY A 189 -11.00 17.40 -38.63
C GLY A 189 -12.33 16.74 -38.29
N ARG A 190 -12.46 15.42 -38.40
CA ARG A 190 -13.65 14.68 -37.92
C ARG A 190 -13.79 14.81 -36.41
N GLU A 191 -14.99 14.95 -35.97
CA GLU A 191 -15.36 14.99 -34.56
C GLU A 191 -15.37 13.57 -33.97
N LEU A 192 -14.89 13.44 -32.71
CA LEU A 192 -14.77 12.17 -32.03
C LEU A 192 -15.05 12.31 -30.52
N GLY A 193 -15.50 11.21 -29.93
CA GLY A 193 -15.79 11.11 -28.50
C GLY A 193 -16.99 11.92 -28.04
N TYR A 194 -17.28 11.86 -26.74
CA TYR A 194 -18.42 12.59 -26.15
C TYR A 194 -18.30 14.11 -26.21
N ARG A 195 -17.05 14.61 -26.25
CA ARG A 195 -16.78 16.05 -26.28
C ARG A 195 -16.60 16.59 -27.70
N GLN A 196 -16.88 15.77 -28.71
CA GLN A 196 -16.81 16.13 -30.13
C GLN A 196 -15.50 16.84 -30.48
N ARG A 197 -14.37 16.30 -30.00
CA ARG A 197 -13.04 16.82 -30.31
C ARG A 197 -12.69 16.51 -31.74
N ARG A 198 -12.00 17.45 -32.41
CA ARG A 198 -11.58 17.24 -33.81
C ARG A 198 -10.26 16.49 -33.87
N ALA A 199 -10.21 15.47 -34.72
CA ALA A 199 -9.00 14.73 -35.03
C ALA A 199 -7.91 15.65 -35.58
N PRO A 200 -6.72 15.70 -34.97
CA PRO A 200 -5.67 16.63 -35.42
C PRO A 200 -5.02 16.22 -36.75
N LYS A 201 -5.07 14.94 -37.10
CA LYS A 201 -4.51 14.28 -38.27
C LYS A 201 -5.39 13.10 -38.68
N ASP A 202 -5.09 12.50 -39.85
CA ASP A 202 -5.62 11.19 -40.20
C ASP A 202 -5.03 10.12 -39.27
N GLY A 203 -5.83 9.12 -38.93
CA GLY A 203 -5.42 8.08 -38.00
C GLY A 203 -6.55 7.16 -37.58
N TYR A 204 -6.45 6.62 -36.37
CA TYR A 204 -7.36 5.61 -35.84
C TYR A 204 -7.74 5.91 -34.38
N ILE A 205 -9.00 5.66 -34.04
CA ILE A 205 -9.44 5.50 -32.69
C ILE A 205 -9.45 4.00 -32.36
N VAL A 206 -8.61 3.61 -31.41
CA VAL A 206 -8.58 2.26 -30.89
C VAL A 206 -9.37 2.24 -29.60
N VAL A 207 -10.47 1.47 -29.57
CA VAL A 207 -11.29 1.26 -28.40
C VAL A 207 -10.73 0.06 -27.63
N ILE A 208 -10.33 0.26 -26.38
CA ILE A 208 -9.70 -0.76 -25.55
C ILE A 208 -10.54 -1.00 -24.31
N GLY A 209 -10.76 -2.27 -23.97
CA GLY A 209 -11.33 -2.69 -22.69
C GLY A 209 -10.43 -2.25 -21.54
N GLY A 210 -11.01 -1.59 -20.55
CA GLY A 210 -10.33 -0.98 -19.43
C GLY A 210 -10.56 0.53 -19.36
N GLY A 211 -11.28 0.95 -18.34
CA GLY A 211 -11.63 2.33 -18.06
C GLY A 211 -11.52 2.66 -16.57
N THR A 212 -12.23 3.71 -16.14
CA THR A 212 -12.17 4.16 -14.75
C THR A 212 -12.65 3.10 -13.75
N ALA A 213 -13.61 2.24 -14.13
CA ALA A 213 -14.04 1.11 -13.31
C ALA A 213 -12.93 0.06 -13.06
N HIS A 214 -11.93 0.02 -13.94
CA HIS A 214 -10.76 -0.85 -13.83
C HIS A 214 -9.54 -0.13 -13.25
N GLY A 215 -9.69 1.13 -12.79
CA GLY A 215 -8.59 1.94 -12.26
C GLY A 215 -7.74 2.64 -13.33
N VAL A 216 -8.14 2.60 -14.60
CA VAL A 216 -7.46 3.33 -15.69
C VAL A 216 -7.72 4.82 -15.56
N GLY A 217 -6.65 5.62 -15.60
CA GLY A 217 -6.74 7.08 -15.46
C GLY A 217 -7.01 7.58 -14.04
N MET A 218 -7.10 6.68 -13.06
CA MET A 218 -7.26 7.03 -11.64
C MET A 218 -5.90 7.04 -10.95
N ALA A 219 -5.18 8.15 -11.02
CA ALA A 219 -3.96 8.34 -10.25
C ALA A 219 -4.32 8.88 -8.85
N ALA A 220 -3.94 8.14 -7.80
CA ALA A 220 -3.94 8.73 -6.46
C ALA A 220 -2.91 9.87 -6.41
N PRO A 221 -3.19 10.99 -5.69
CA PRO A 221 -2.22 12.03 -5.49
C PRO A 221 -0.93 11.42 -4.90
N ALA A 222 0.16 11.48 -5.64
CA ALA A 222 1.47 11.11 -5.12
C ALA A 222 2.10 12.38 -4.55
N ALA A 223 2.49 12.34 -3.26
CA ALA A 223 3.28 13.42 -2.70
C ALA A 223 4.61 13.50 -3.48
N ALA A 224 4.79 14.59 -4.23
CA ALA A 224 6.03 14.84 -4.95
C ALA A 224 7.13 15.19 -3.93
N THR A 225 8.01 14.24 -3.68
CA THR A 225 9.10 14.37 -2.67
C THR A 225 10.33 15.08 -3.22
N SER A 226 10.42 15.28 -4.54
CA SER A 226 11.54 16.00 -5.17
C SER A 226 11.09 17.11 -6.11
N ILE A 227 11.94 18.12 -6.33
CA ILE A 227 11.72 19.22 -7.29
C ILE A 227 11.47 18.64 -8.70
N ARG A 228 12.19 17.61 -9.10
CA ARG A 228 12.01 16.93 -10.38
C ARG A 228 10.61 16.30 -10.49
N GLN A 229 10.14 15.64 -9.45
CA GLN A 229 8.78 15.07 -9.43
C GLN A 229 7.70 16.15 -9.50
N ARG A 230 7.90 17.29 -8.79
CA ARG A 230 6.98 18.44 -8.88
C ARG A 230 6.92 19.02 -10.27
N ALA A 231 8.07 19.17 -10.94
CA ALA A 231 8.11 19.63 -12.34
C ALA A 231 7.42 18.67 -13.31
N ILE A 232 7.63 17.36 -13.16
CA ILE A 232 6.95 16.34 -13.96
C ILE A 232 5.44 16.38 -13.70
N SER A 233 5.00 16.47 -12.45
CA SER A 233 3.58 16.55 -12.11
C SER A 233 2.92 17.81 -12.68
N ALA A 234 3.61 18.96 -12.62
CA ALA A 234 3.11 20.22 -13.19
C ALA A 234 3.01 20.13 -14.72
N ALA A 235 4.01 19.55 -15.40
CA ALA A 235 3.99 19.35 -16.84
C ALA A 235 2.88 18.37 -17.26
N THR A 236 2.67 17.28 -16.52
CA THR A 236 1.58 16.34 -16.76
C THR A 236 0.22 17.01 -16.57
N GLY A 237 0.04 17.78 -15.49
CA GLY A 237 -1.20 18.53 -15.24
C GLY A 237 -1.49 19.57 -16.30
N ALA A 238 -0.46 20.26 -16.85
CA ALA A 238 -0.62 21.20 -17.96
C ALA A 238 -1.05 20.48 -19.26
N LEU A 239 -0.49 19.31 -19.56
CA LEU A 239 -0.92 18.47 -20.70
C LEU A 239 -2.35 17.98 -20.54
N GLU A 240 -2.73 17.56 -19.35
CA GLU A 240 -4.11 17.16 -19.01
C GLU A 240 -5.09 18.32 -19.16
N ALA A 241 -4.71 19.52 -18.73
CA ALA A 241 -5.52 20.72 -18.86
C ALA A 241 -5.82 21.09 -20.33
N VAL A 242 -4.88 20.85 -21.25
CA VAL A 242 -5.10 20.97 -22.71
C VAL A 242 -5.69 19.71 -23.33
N GLY A 243 -6.09 18.73 -22.50
CA GLY A 243 -6.76 17.51 -22.92
C GLY A 243 -5.86 16.48 -23.59
N ARG A 244 -4.57 16.55 -23.36
CA ARG A 244 -3.59 15.56 -23.79
C ARG A 244 -3.08 14.80 -22.58
N ALA A 245 -3.65 13.62 -22.33
CA ALA A 245 -3.18 12.72 -21.30
C ALA A 245 -2.57 11.46 -21.94
N ARG A 246 -1.42 11.04 -21.43
CA ARG A 246 -0.85 9.75 -21.82
C ARG A 246 -1.66 8.63 -21.20
N SER A 247 -2.04 7.66 -22.01
CA SER A 247 -2.71 6.48 -21.54
C SER A 247 -1.68 5.50 -20.91
N PRO A 248 -2.13 4.61 -20.03
CA PRO A 248 -1.29 3.54 -19.52
C PRO A 248 -1.08 2.41 -20.54
N PHE A 249 -1.80 2.44 -21.67
CA PHE A 249 -1.70 1.41 -22.70
C PHE A 249 -0.46 1.60 -23.57
N THR A 250 0.21 0.49 -23.86
CA THR A 250 1.43 0.44 -24.67
C THR A 250 1.17 -0.36 -25.94
N TRP A 251 1.51 0.22 -27.09
CA TRP A 251 1.52 -0.46 -28.37
C TRP A 251 2.80 -0.12 -29.13
N ALA A 252 3.41 -1.12 -29.77
CA ALA A 252 4.70 -1.02 -30.43
C ALA A 252 5.77 -0.35 -29.54
N GLY A 253 5.86 -0.78 -28.27
CA GLY A 253 6.84 -0.29 -27.29
C GLY A 253 6.63 1.14 -26.77
N LYS A 254 5.58 1.84 -27.20
CA LYS A 254 5.32 3.24 -26.82
C LYS A 254 3.97 3.39 -26.11
N HIS A 255 3.94 4.20 -25.03
CA HIS A 255 2.69 4.65 -24.44
C HIS A 255 1.94 5.55 -25.43
N ARG A 256 0.65 5.31 -25.60
CA ARG A 256 -0.20 6.03 -26.52
C ARG A 256 -1.01 7.12 -25.80
N TRP A 257 -1.58 8.04 -26.55
CA TRP A 257 -2.38 9.12 -26.00
C TRP A 257 -3.84 8.74 -25.93
N PHE A 258 -4.52 9.19 -24.89
CA PHE A 258 -5.97 9.15 -24.90
C PHE A 258 -6.52 10.09 -25.98
N ALA A 259 -7.52 9.65 -26.69
CA ALA A 259 -8.31 10.51 -27.58
C ALA A 259 -9.23 11.44 -26.76
N GLU A 260 -9.76 10.92 -25.66
CA GLU A 260 -10.49 11.64 -24.62
C GLU A 260 -10.31 10.94 -23.27
N PRO A 261 -10.72 11.55 -22.13
CA PRO A 261 -10.64 10.88 -20.83
C PRO A 261 -11.29 9.50 -20.84
N PRO A 262 -10.74 8.51 -20.10
CA PRO A 262 -11.28 7.15 -20.09
C PRO A 262 -12.72 7.11 -19.59
N HIS A 263 -13.53 6.27 -20.20
CA HIS A 263 -14.90 5.97 -19.76
C HIS A 263 -14.91 4.92 -18.65
N MET A 264 -16.09 4.52 -18.17
CA MET A 264 -16.18 3.53 -17.11
C MET A 264 -15.56 2.18 -17.50
N GLN A 265 -15.92 1.67 -18.70
CA GLN A 265 -15.56 0.32 -19.13
C GLN A 265 -14.46 0.30 -20.19
N VAL A 266 -14.27 1.38 -20.92
CA VAL A 266 -13.39 1.44 -22.07
C VAL A 266 -12.57 2.73 -22.10
N SER A 267 -11.45 2.67 -22.81
CA SER A 267 -10.61 3.82 -23.15
C SER A 267 -10.54 3.99 -24.66
N LEU A 268 -10.57 5.24 -25.12
CA LEU A 268 -10.36 5.60 -26.51
C LEU A 268 -8.93 6.09 -26.71
N ILE A 269 -8.16 5.37 -27.48
CA ILE A 269 -6.74 5.65 -27.72
C ILE A 269 -6.56 6.19 -29.14
N TRP A 270 -5.81 7.29 -29.24
CA TRP A 270 -5.47 7.91 -30.51
C TRP A 270 -4.18 7.30 -31.08
N LEU A 271 -4.25 6.88 -32.35
CA LEU A 271 -3.09 6.54 -33.16
C LEU A 271 -3.12 7.40 -34.46
N SER A 272 -2.09 8.17 -34.71
CA SER A 272 -1.93 8.81 -36.01
C SER A 272 -1.44 7.82 -37.07
N GLU A 273 -1.67 8.12 -38.36
CA GLU A 273 -1.06 7.34 -39.45
C GLU A 273 0.46 7.28 -39.35
N ASP A 274 1.10 8.35 -38.85
CA ASP A 274 2.54 8.38 -38.63
C ASP A 274 2.96 7.34 -37.57
N ASP A 275 2.20 7.20 -36.46
CA ASP A 275 2.45 6.17 -35.43
C ASP A 275 2.36 4.77 -36.06
N VAL A 276 1.34 4.54 -36.89
CA VAL A 276 1.14 3.25 -37.54
C VAL A 276 2.26 2.97 -38.54
N ARG A 277 2.64 3.94 -39.37
CA ARG A 277 3.74 3.82 -40.32
C ARG A 277 5.07 3.50 -39.63
N GLU A 278 5.37 4.21 -38.54
CA GLU A 278 6.58 3.94 -37.73
C GLU A 278 6.57 2.52 -37.17
N ALA A 279 5.45 2.08 -36.62
CA ALA A 279 5.32 0.74 -36.08
C ALA A 279 5.46 -0.36 -37.14
N LEU A 280 4.87 -0.16 -38.32
CA LEU A 280 5.02 -1.08 -39.46
C LEU A 280 6.49 -1.16 -39.90
N ALA A 281 7.20 -0.04 -39.98
CA ALA A 281 8.63 0.00 -40.31
C ALA A 281 9.49 -0.73 -39.27
N ALA A 282 9.03 -0.81 -37.99
CA ALA A 282 9.66 -1.54 -36.90
C ALA A 282 9.22 -3.02 -36.83
N GLY A 283 8.45 -3.53 -37.80
CA GLY A 283 8.02 -4.92 -37.88
C GLY A 283 6.75 -5.24 -37.10
N HIS A 284 6.06 -4.24 -36.54
CA HIS A 284 4.76 -4.44 -35.92
C HIS A 284 3.65 -4.43 -37.00
N ARG A 285 2.49 -4.99 -36.66
CA ARG A 285 1.30 -4.90 -37.53
C ARG A 285 0.34 -3.82 -37.05
N THR A 286 -0.57 -3.39 -37.93
CA THR A 286 -1.70 -2.55 -37.52
C THR A 286 -2.55 -3.23 -36.46
N PRO A 287 -3.05 -2.50 -35.45
CA PRO A 287 -3.93 -3.07 -34.45
C PRO A 287 -5.20 -3.65 -35.07
N ILE A 288 -5.66 -4.76 -34.53
CA ILE A 288 -6.95 -5.36 -34.86
C ILE A 288 -7.73 -5.68 -33.59
N THR A 289 -9.05 -5.87 -33.72
CA THR A 289 -9.91 -6.36 -32.65
C THR A 289 -9.39 -7.71 -32.11
N GLY A 290 -9.34 -7.83 -30.79
CA GLY A 290 -8.80 -9.00 -30.10
C GLY A 290 -7.32 -8.87 -29.66
N ASP A 291 -6.59 -7.86 -30.14
CA ASP A 291 -5.22 -7.61 -29.68
C ASP A 291 -5.18 -7.30 -28.19
N GLN A 292 -4.13 -7.77 -27.52
CA GLN A 292 -3.86 -7.48 -26.13
C GLN A 292 -2.79 -6.40 -26.03
N TRP A 293 -3.13 -5.24 -25.47
CA TRP A 293 -2.16 -4.18 -25.24
C TRP A 293 -1.77 -4.13 -23.78
N ALA A 294 -0.47 -4.14 -23.51
CA ALA A 294 0.04 -4.01 -22.16
C ALA A 294 -0.46 -2.70 -21.53
N CYS A 295 -0.93 -2.82 -20.28
CA CYS A 295 -1.51 -1.71 -19.53
C CYS A 295 -0.78 -1.54 -18.20
N ARG A 296 -0.22 -0.35 -17.97
CA ARG A 296 0.40 -0.03 -16.68
C ARG A 296 -0.65 0.47 -15.70
N VAL A 297 -1.07 -0.40 -14.78
CA VAL A 297 -2.02 -0.07 -13.71
C VAL A 297 -1.40 -0.26 -12.33
N ARG A 298 -2.02 0.34 -11.33
CA ARG A 298 -1.69 0.06 -9.95
C ARG A 298 -2.50 -1.15 -9.50
N HIS A 299 -1.89 -2.34 -9.46
CA HIS A 299 -2.56 -3.61 -9.14
C HIS A 299 -3.32 -3.59 -7.80
N THR A 300 -2.92 -2.75 -6.83
CA THR A 300 -3.61 -2.62 -5.53
C THR A 300 -4.93 -1.87 -5.60
N THR A 301 -5.23 -1.18 -6.69
CA THR A 301 -6.45 -0.37 -6.87
C THR A 301 -7.15 -0.67 -8.20
N ALA A 302 -6.59 -1.55 -9.01
CA ALA A 302 -7.19 -2.01 -10.25
C ALA A 302 -8.13 -3.20 -10.01
N SER A 303 -9.19 -3.29 -10.81
CA SER A 303 -10.03 -4.48 -10.94
C SER A 303 -9.84 -5.09 -12.32
N PHE A 304 -10.02 -6.40 -12.41
CA PHE A 304 -9.80 -7.17 -13.63
C PHE A 304 -11.00 -8.07 -13.90
N ASP A 305 -11.44 -8.16 -15.14
CA ASP A 305 -12.51 -9.06 -15.54
C ASP A 305 -12.03 -10.52 -15.54
N TRP A 306 -10.74 -10.74 -15.85
CA TRP A 306 -10.11 -12.05 -15.89
C TRP A 306 -8.73 -12.02 -15.26
N ILE A 307 -8.41 -13.08 -14.51
CA ILE A 307 -7.07 -13.31 -13.94
C ILE A 307 -6.62 -14.69 -14.44
N LEU A 308 -5.47 -14.73 -15.13
CA LEU A 308 -4.91 -15.96 -15.68
C LEU A 308 -3.74 -16.44 -14.81
N GLY A 309 -3.51 -17.76 -14.77
CA GLY A 309 -2.38 -18.34 -14.04
C GLY A 309 -2.61 -18.49 -12.54
N LEU A 310 -3.85 -18.59 -12.10
CA LEU A 310 -4.22 -18.93 -10.72
C LEU A 310 -4.68 -20.40 -10.56
N ASP A 311 -4.41 -21.25 -11.54
CA ASP A 311 -4.77 -22.68 -11.53
C ASP A 311 -3.92 -23.49 -10.55
#